data_93691bcdb5aef8a6387bef495f3977ef
#
_entry.id   93691bcdb5aef8a6387bef495f3977ef
#
_cell.length_a   1.000
_cell.length_b   1.000
_cell.length_c   1.000
_cell.angle_alpha   90.00
_cell.angle_beta   90.00
_cell.angle_gamma   90.00
#
_symmetry.space_group_name_H-M   'P 1'
#
loop_
_entity.id
_entity.type
_entity.pdbx_description
1 polymer ?
#
loop_
_entity_poly.entity_id
_entity_poly.type
_entity_poly.pdbx_seq_one_letter_code
_entity_poly.pdbx_strand_id
1 'polypeptide(L)'
;MLPVQEYVDIPVAVAKRYPKAFLLKVNGDSMSRCILNGYLALVNPVKTFDASCDGRVFAVCVNGGDATVKRIHLLHNGVELQPDSTDPTFAPYVIDFSKSDESLRIIGQVVWSCSQLGVEL
;
A
#
# COMPACT_ATOMS: atom_id res chain seq x y z
N MET A 1 -25.93 1.10 9.78
CA MET A 1 -24.66 1.81 9.61
C MET A 1 -23.88 1.75 10.91
N LEU A 2 -22.64 1.32 10.82
CA LEU A 2 -21.77 1.30 11.98
C LEU A 2 -21.20 2.71 12.23
N PRO A 3 -21.13 3.15 13.48
CA PRO A 3 -20.52 4.43 13.78
C PRO A 3 -19.02 4.41 13.47
N VAL A 4 -18.48 5.56 13.15
CA VAL A 4 -17.03 5.74 13.05
C VAL A 4 -16.46 5.67 14.46
N GLN A 5 -15.51 4.76 14.67
CA GLN A 5 -14.94 4.51 16.00
C GLN A 5 -13.60 5.17 16.23
N GLU A 6 -12.93 5.57 15.16
CA GLU A 6 -11.59 6.14 15.26
C GLU A 6 -11.43 7.28 14.26
N TYR A 7 -10.69 8.29 14.70
CA TYR A 7 -10.31 9.41 13.86
C TYR A 7 -8.79 9.57 13.94
N VAL A 8 -8.21 9.94 12.83
CA VAL A 8 -6.79 10.24 12.73
C VAL A 8 -6.63 11.62 12.13
N ASP A 9 -5.78 12.44 12.77
CA ASP A 9 -5.47 13.77 12.26
C ASP A 9 -4.49 13.64 11.09
N ILE A 10 -4.88 14.21 9.96
CA ILE A 10 -4.05 14.26 8.77
C ILE A 10 -3.64 15.72 8.55
N PRO A 11 -2.35 15.99 8.24
CA PRO A 11 -1.93 17.35 7.93
C PRO A 11 -2.79 17.98 6.83
N VAL A 12 -3.18 19.23 7.03
CA VAL A 12 -4.08 19.93 6.09
C VAL A 12 -3.53 19.94 4.67
N ALA A 13 -2.22 20.13 4.52
CA ALA A 13 -1.58 20.14 3.20
C ALA A 13 -1.72 18.79 2.49
N VAL A 14 -1.61 17.69 3.23
CA VAL A 14 -1.78 16.34 2.69
C VAL A 14 -3.24 16.09 2.30
N ALA A 15 -4.17 16.46 3.18
CA ALA A 15 -5.60 16.28 2.92
C ALA A 15 -6.05 17.09 1.70
N LYS A 16 -5.56 18.30 1.52
CA LYS A 16 -5.87 19.13 0.35
C LYS A 16 -5.28 18.58 -0.93
N ARG A 17 -4.09 18.01 -0.85
CA ARG A 17 -3.41 17.43 -2.02
C ARG A 17 -4.08 16.16 -2.51
N TYR A 18 -4.63 15.37 -1.59
CA TYR A 18 -5.22 14.07 -1.89
C TYR A 18 -6.65 13.98 -1.33
N PRO A 19 -7.60 14.74 -1.91
CA PRO A 19 -8.94 14.85 -1.33
C PRO A 19 -9.77 13.56 -1.40
N LYS A 20 -9.37 12.62 -2.26
CA LYS A 20 -10.06 11.32 -2.40
C LYS A 20 -9.37 10.18 -1.67
N ALA A 21 -8.27 10.48 -0.97
CA ALA A 21 -7.51 9.45 -0.28
C ALA A 21 -8.27 8.89 0.91
N PHE A 22 -7.98 7.64 1.24
CA PHE A 22 -8.56 6.94 2.38
C PHE A 22 -7.48 6.22 3.16
N LEU A 23 -7.79 5.85 4.40
CA LEU A 23 -6.86 5.15 5.27
C LEU A 23 -7.02 3.64 5.17
N LEU A 24 -5.89 2.95 5.13
CA LEU A 24 -5.81 1.50 5.13
C LEU A 24 -4.85 1.08 6.24
N LYS A 25 -5.30 0.15 7.10
CA LYS A 25 -4.43 -0.38 8.15
C LYS A 25 -3.47 -1.41 7.57
N VAL A 26 -2.19 -1.24 7.87
CA VAL A 26 -1.14 -2.16 7.42
C VAL A 26 -1.03 -3.32 8.39
N ASN A 27 -1.16 -4.53 7.88
CA ASN A 27 -1.01 -5.76 8.65
C ASN A 27 0.26 -6.48 8.20
N GLY A 28 1.11 -6.81 9.16
CA GLY A 28 2.34 -7.53 8.92
C GLY A 28 3.57 -6.63 8.79
N ASP A 29 4.72 -7.25 8.61
CA ASP A 29 6.02 -6.60 8.70
C ASP A 29 6.76 -6.52 7.36
N SER A 30 6.08 -6.79 6.24
CA SER A 30 6.72 -6.80 4.92
C SER A 30 7.20 -5.42 4.45
N MET A 31 6.74 -4.35 5.08
CA MET A 31 7.14 -2.98 4.78
C MET A 31 7.71 -2.26 6.00
N SER A 32 8.29 -2.98 6.94
CA SER A 32 8.69 -2.45 8.25
C SER A 32 9.73 -1.34 8.20
N ARG A 33 10.48 -1.20 7.11
CA ARG A 33 11.41 -0.08 6.95
C ARG A 33 10.70 1.24 6.67
N CYS A 34 9.48 1.19 6.15
CA CYS A 34 8.69 2.37 5.78
C CYS A 34 7.45 2.52 6.65
N ILE A 35 6.71 1.43 6.86
CA ILE A 35 5.43 1.44 7.54
C ILE A 35 5.38 0.22 8.45
N LEU A 36 5.26 0.46 9.73
CA LEU A 36 5.22 -0.62 10.72
C LEU A 36 3.85 -1.31 10.75
N ASN A 37 3.84 -2.54 11.22
CA ASN A 37 2.60 -3.27 11.46
C ASN A 37 1.67 -2.46 12.37
N GLY A 38 0.41 -2.36 11.97
CA GLY A 38 -0.60 -1.62 12.71
C GLY A 38 -0.68 -0.14 12.37
N TYR A 39 0.27 0.39 11.59
CA TYR A 39 0.21 1.77 11.13
C TYR A 39 -0.87 1.93 10.07
N LEU A 40 -1.28 3.18 9.85
CA LEU A 40 -2.24 3.54 8.83
C LEU A 40 -1.52 4.12 7.62
N ALA A 41 -1.90 3.65 6.44
CA ALA A 41 -1.41 4.16 5.18
C ALA A 41 -2.50 4.99 4.53
N LEU A 42 -2.17 6.21 4.10
CA LEU A 42 -3.09 7.04 3.32
C LEU A 42 -2.93 6.68 1.86
N VAL A 43 -4.00 6.16 1.27
CA VAL A 43 -4.00 5.64 -0.09
C VAL A 43 -4.74 6.61 -1.00
N ASN A 44 -4.02 7.13 -2.00
CA ASN A 44 -4.61 7.95 -3.05
C ASN A 44 -5.03 7.03 -4.19
N PRO A 45 -6.34 6.95 -4.51
CA PRO A 45 -6.81 6.05 -5.55
C PRO A 45 -6.16 6.35 -6.90
N VAL A 46 -5.59 5.33 -7.52
CA VAL A 46 -5.12 5.36 -8.90
C VAL A 46 -5.50 4.03 -9.53
N LYS A 47 -5.84 4.07 -10.82
CA LYS A 47 -6.30 2.88 -11.54
C LYS A 47 -5.23 2.25 -12.40
N THR A 48 -4.19 2.99 -12.70
CA THR A 48 -3.14 2.54 -13.60
C THR A 48 -1.77 2.76 -12.97
N PHE A 49 -0.83 1.96 -13.40
CA PHE A 49 0.56 2.06 -13.00
C PHE A 49 1.40 2.34 -14.25
N ASP A 50 2.22 3.35 -14.19
CA ASP A 50 3.12 3.72 -15.28
C ASP A 50 4.54 3.97 -14.77
N ALA A 51 5.44 4.31 -15.68
CA ALA A 51 6.86 4.48 -15.35
C ALA A 51 7.12 5.53 -14.26
N SER A 52 6.24 6.54 -14.13
CA SER A 52 6.39 7.57 -13.10
C SER A 52 6.14 7.03 -11.68
N CYS A 53 5.48 5.90 -11.58
CA CYS A 53 5.15 5.26 -10.31
C CYS A 53 6.16 4.19 -9.90
N ASP A 54 7.13 3.88 -10.76
CA ASP A 54 8.08 2.80 -10.52
C ASP A 54 8.87 3.03 -9.22
N GLY A 55 8.98 1.97 -8.41
CA GLY A 55 9.67 2.02 -7.12
C GLY A 55 8.88 2.63 -5.98
N ARG A 56 7.66 3.08 -6.23
CA ARG A 56 6.82 3.69 -5.20
C ARG A 56 5.96 2.66 -4.49
N VAL A 57 5.36 3.07 -3.38
CA VAL A 57 4.58 2.18 -2.51
C VAL A 57 3.11 2.23 -2.91
N PHE A 58 2.52 1.06 -3.12
CA PHE A 58 1.13 0.92 -3.54
C PHE A 58 0.37 -0.06 -2.66
N ALA A 59 -0.92 0.16 -2.55
CA ALA A 59 -1.86 -0.83 -2.04
C ALA A 59 -2.43 -1.60 -3.23
N VAL A 60 -2.34 -2.92 -3.17
CA VAL A 60 -2.73 -3.82 -4.27
C VAL A 60 -3.46 -5.03 -3.75
N CYS A 61 -4.24 -5.68 -4.63
CA CYS A 61 -4.81 -7.00 -4.39
C CYS A 61 -4.30 -7.95 -5.47
N VAL A 62 -3.82 -9.11 -5.06
CA VAL A 62 -3.37 -10.18 -5.97
C VAL A 62 -4.41 -11.27 -5.97
N ASN A 63 -4.87 -11.66 -7.17
CA ASN A 63 -5.85 -12.75 -7.35
C ASN A 63 -7.13 -12.59 -6.52
N GLY A 64 -7.59 -11.33 -6.35
CA GLY A 64 -8.78 -11.06 -5.57
C GLY A 64 -8.63 -11.23 -4.06
N GLY A 65 -7.41 -11.39 -3.57
CA GLY A 65 -7.12 -11.51 -2.15
C GLY A 65 -7.22 -10.18 -1.39
N ASP A 66 -6.80 -10.21 -0.13
CA ASP A 66 -6.79 -9.02 0.72
C ASP A 66 -5.82 -7.98 0.18
N ALA A 67 -6.09 -6.72 0.52
CA ALA A 67 -5.20 -5.63 0.18
C ALA A 67 -3.86 -5.78 0.90
N THR A 68 -2.78 -5.60 0.17
CA THR A 68 -1.42 -5.58 0.70
C THR A 68 -0.70 -4.34 0.22
N VAL A 69 0.32 -3.92 0.97
CA VAL A 69 1.14 -2.76 0.64
C VAL A 69 2.54 -3.23 0.27
N LYS A 70 3.01 -2.81 -0.90
CA LYS A 70 4.32 -3.18 -1.43
C LYS A 70 4.89 -2.07 -2.28
N ARG A 71 6.22 -2.06 -2.49
CA ARG A 71 6.81 -1.31 -3.59
C ARG A 71 6.53 -2.05 -4.88
N ILE A 72 6.21 -1.29 -5.92
CA ILE A 72 6.00 -1.89 -7.25
C ILE A 72 7.13 -1.44 -8.16
N HIS A 73 7.78 -2.42 -8.80
CA HIS A 73 8.71 -2.17 -9.89
C HIS A 73 8.10 -2.68 -11.19
N LEU A 74 8.14 -1.82 -12.19
CA LEU A 74 7.63 -2.16 -13.52
C LEU A 74 8.65 -3.04 -14.25
N LEU A 75 8.20 -4.18 -14.72
CA LEU A 75 8.98 -5.10 -15.55
C LEU A 75 8.49 -5.03 -16.98
N HIS A 76 9.21 -5.66 -17.91
CA HIS A 76 8.86 -5.65 -19.32
C HIS A 76 7.43 -6.16 -19.58
N ASN A 77 7.06 -7.29 -18.99
CA ASN A 77 5.74 -7.90 -19.17
C ASN A 77 5.02 -8.11 -17.83
N GLY A 78 5.30 -7.29 -16.85
CA GLY A 78 4.67 -7.50 -15.55
C GLY A 78 5.17 -6.54 -14.50
N VAL A 79 5.09 -6.98 -13.26
CA VAL A 79 5.50 -6.20 -12.10
C VAL A 79 6.21 -7.07 -11.08
N GLU A 80 7.09 -6.45 -10.30
CA GLU A 80 7.64 -7.03 -9.09
C GLU A 80 7.06 -6.31 -7.89
N LEU A 81 6.43 -7.07 -7.01
CA LEU A 81 5.96 -6.58 -5.72
C LEU A 81 7.07 -6.80 -4.71
N GLN A 82 7.71 -5.72 -4.29
CA GLN A 82 8.90 -5.78 -3.46
C GLN A 82 8.59 -5.39 -2.04
N PRO A 83 8.88 -6.25 -1.05
CA PRO A 83 8.83 -5.88 0.35
C PRO A 83 9.99 -4.93 0.69
N ASP A 84 9.79 -4.11 1.70
CA ASP A 84 10.82 -3.23 2.23
C ASP A 84 10.86 -3.43 3.75
N SER A 85 11.47 -4.53 4.14
CA SER A 85 11.44 -5.02 5.52
C SER A 85 12.84 -5.23 6.07
N THR A 86 12.95 -5.09 7.39
CA THR A 86 14.14 -5.51 8.13
C THR A 86 14.24 -7.04 8.26
N ASP A 87 13.15 -7.76 7.98
CA ASP A 87 13.11 -9.21 8.00
C ASP A 87 13.47 -9.75 6.61
N PRO A 88 14.65 -10.41 6.46
CA PRO A 88 15.09 -10.91 5.15
C PRO A 88 14.29 -12.09 4.63
N THR A 89 13.38 -12.67 5.40
CA THR A 89 12.54 -13.78 4.94
C THR A 89 11.44 -13.34 3.98
N PHE A 90 11.08 -12.04 3.97
CA PHE A 90 10.15 -11.52 2.98
C PHE A 90 10.85 -11.42 1.64
N ALA A 91 10.30 -12.06 0.63
CA ALA A 91 10.87 -12.11 -0.71
C ALA A 91 10.02 -11.33 -1.72
N PRO A 92 10.63 -10.80 -2.78
CA PRO A 92 9.89 -10.21 -3.89
C PRO A 92 8.94 -11.22 -4.54
N TYR A 93 7.82 -10.72 -5.04
CA TYR A 93 6.83 -11.52 -5.76
C TYR A 93 6.69 -10.96 -7.18
N VAL A 94 7.04 -11.77 -8.17
CA VAL A 94 7.01 -11.36 -9.56
C VAL A 94 5.75 -11.89 -10.24
N ILE A 95 5.03 -10.98 -10.92
CA ILE A 95 3.90 -11.35 -11.77
C ILE A 95 4.30 -11.04 -13.21
N ASP A 96 4.37 -12.09 -14.05
CA ASP A 96 4.59 -11.96 -15.48
C ASP A 96 3.27 -12.19 -16.19
N PHE A 97 2.67 -11.12 -16.69
CA PHE A 97 1.34 -11.15 -17.29
C PHE A 97 1.30 -11.94 -18.61
N SER A 98 2.45 -12.21 -19.21
CA SER A 98 2.50 -13.03 -20.43
C SER A 98 2.49 -14.53 -20.15
N LYS A 99 2.79 -14.94 -18.92
CA LYS A 99 2.96 -16.36 -18.54
C LYS A 99 2.03 -16.82 -17.43
N SER A 100 1.34 -15.91 -16.78
CA SER A 100 0.56 -16.20 -15.58
C SER A 100 -0.90 -15.80 -15.78
N ASP A 101 -1.79 -16.58 -15.18
CA ASP A 101 -3.22 -16.24 -15.07
C ASP A 101 -3.48 -15.35 -13.86
N GLU A 102 -2.44 -14.93 -13.16
CA GLU A 102 -2.59 -14.07 -11.99
C GLU A 102 -3.15 -12.69 -12.36
N SER A 103 -4.04 -12.20 -11.53
CA SER A 103 -4.59 -10.87 -11.66
C SER A 103 -4.02 -9.94 -10.60
N LEU A 104 -3.79 -8.70 -10.97
CA LEU A 104 -3.35 -7.65 -10.07
C LEU A 104 -4.33 -6.48 -10.18
N ARG A 105 -4.87 -6.07 -9.03
CA ARG A 105 -5.67 -4.85 -8.95
C ARG A 105 -4.91 -3.82 -8.14
N ILE A 106 -4.69 -2.65 -8.73
CA ILE A 106 -4.06 -1.52 -8.05
C ILE A 106 -5.16 -0.71 -7.38
N ILE A 107 -5.08 -0.60 -6.05
CA ILE A 107 -6.03 0.18 -5.25
C ILE A 107 -5.62 1.65 -5.28
N GLY A 108 -4.35 1.93 -5.03
CA GLY A 108 -3.84 3.28 -5.07
C GLY A 108 -2.41 3.38 -4.58
N GLN A 109 -1.87 4.58 -4.67
CA GLN A 109 -0.52 4.88 -4.20
C GLN A 109 -0.57 5.29 -2.73
N VAL A 110 0.32 4.73 -1.93
CA VAL A 110 0.49 5.16 -0.54
C VAL A 110 1.30 6.44 -0.54
N VAL A 111 0.68 7.52 -0.08
CA VAL A 111 1.27 8.87 -0.16
C VAL A 111 1.68 9.43 1.20
N TRP A 112 1.21 8.82 2.28
CA TRP A 112 1.49 9.26 3.64
C TRP A 112 1.14 8.14 4.60
N SER A 113 1.73 8.12 5.78
CA SER A 113 1.42 7.13 6.80
C SER A 113 1.57 7.72 8.19
N CYS A 114 0.88 7.12 9.14
CA CYS A 114 0.99 7.49 10.54
C CYS A 114 0.79 6.27 11.44
N SER A 115 1.29 6.37 12.66
CA SER A 115 0.95 5.41 13.69
C SER A 115 -0.50 5.62 14.11
N GLN A 116 -1.14 4.54 14.52
CA GLN A 116 -2.42 4.65 15.19
C GLN A 116 -2.16 5.19 16.60
N LEU A 117 -2.50 6.48 16.81
CA LEU A 117 -2.27 7.14 18.09
C LEU A 117 -3.39 6.84 19.07
N GLY A 118 -3.11 7.04 20.33
CA GLY A 118 -4.15 7.09 21.35
C GLY A 118 -4.50 5.76 21.99
N VAL A 119 -3.54 4.89 22.13
CA VAL A 119 -3.73 3.76 23.04
C VAL A 119 -3.70 4.29 24.46
N GLU A 120 -4.86 4.37 25.06
CA GLU A 120 -4.98 4.69 26.47
C GLU A 120 -4.67 3.43 27.27
N LEU A 121 -3.70 3.55 28.14
CA LEU A 121 -3.29 2.42 28.97
C LEU A 121 -3.93 2.49 30.34
#